data_4898ad3f9bb181afc8251b20adcfc2ed
#
_entry.id   4898ad3f9bb181afc8251b20adcfc2ed
#
_cell.length_a   1.000
_cell.length_b   1.000
_cell.length_c   1.000
_cell.angle_alpha   90.00
_cell.angle_beta   90.00
_cell.angle_gamma   90.00
#
_symmetry.space_group_name_H-M   'P 1'
#
loop_
_entity.id
_entity.type
_entity.pdbx_description
1 polymer ?
#
loop_
_entity_poly.entity_id
_entity_poly.type
_entity_poly.pdbx_seq_one_letter_code
_entity_poly.pdbx_strand_id
1 'polypeptide(L)'
;MILTMVAMLSMTTAFAEGEKTAEVSNLEAYELNINMNKLSMALGLFDDQKEAVEEVHHTFAAELKFAAMYGKKDRDAMVKRAISNDVKWMSYILNKYQMRTYLELLNVTTKNRGLIK
;
A
#
# COMPACT_ATOMS: atom_id res chain seq x y z
N MET A 1 9.94 7.88 13.81
CA MET A 1 9.52 6.50 13.52
C MET A 1 8.13 6.21 14.07
N ILE A 2 7.94 6.36 15.34
CA ILE A 2 6.64 6.09 15.97
C ILE A 2 5.54 6.98 15.40
N LEU A 3 5.82 8.26 15.22
CA LEU A 3 4.85 9.20 14.65
C LEU A 3 4.43 8.80 13.25
N THR A 4 5.39 8.28 12.49
CA THR A 4 5.13 7.80 11.13
C THR A 4 4.15 6.62 11.15
N MET A 5 4.39 5.69 12.04
CA MET A 5 3.52 4.54 12.20
C MET A 5 2.12 4.96 12.62
N VAL A 6 2.03 5.94 13.51
CA VAL A 6 0.73 6.45 13.95
C VAL A 6 -0.05 7.04 12.78
N ALA A 7 0.63 7.77 11.91
CA ALA A 7 -0.03 8.34 10.73
C ALA A 7 -0.61 7.26 9.83
N MET A 8 0.14 6.20 9.61
CA MET A 8 -0.35 5.08 8.80
C MET A 8 -1.46 4.33 9.50
N LEU A 9 -1.33 4.17 10.82
CA LEU A 9 -2.39 3.52 11.58
C LEU A 9 -3.69 4.32 11.53
N SER A 10 -3.60 5.64 11.51
CA SER A 10 -4.80 6.47 11.39
C SER A 10 -5.50 6.21 10.07
N MET A 11 -4.75 6.14 8.99
CA MET A 11 -5.31 5.82 7.68
C MET A 11 -5.91 4.43 7.68
N THR A 12 -5.21 3.48 8.29
CA THR A 12 -5.66 2.11 8.37
C THR A 12 -6.92 1.97 9.21
N THR A 13 -7.01 2.75 10.29
CA THR A 13 -8.18 2.72 11.15
C THR A 13 -9.42 3.22 10.41
N ALA A 14 -9.29 4.31 9.68
CA ALA A 14 -10.39 4.83 8.88
C ALA A 14 -10.84 3.78 7.87
N PHE A 15 -9.90 3.06 7.31
CA PHE A 15 -10.20 1.99 6.38
C PHE A 15 -10.92 0.83 7.06
N ALA A 16 -10.45 0.45 8.25
CA ALA A 16 -11.06 -0.64 9.00
C ALA A 16 -12.51 -0.35 9.37
N GLU A 17 -12.84 0.90 9.61
CA GLU A 17 -14.22 1.29 9.87
C GLU A 17 -15.10 1.03 8.66
N GLY A 18 -14.56 1.29 7.46
CA GLY A 18 -15.26 0.99 6.23
C GLY A 18 -15.46 -0.50 6.05
N GLU A 19 -14.51 -1.31 6.48
CA GLU A 19 -14.61 -2.76 6.36
C GLU A 19 -15.77 -3.34 7.14
N LYS A 20 -16.22 -2.67 8.16
CA LYS A 20 -17.34 -3.13 8.96
C LYS A 20 -18.66 -3.08 8.21
N THR A 21 -18.70 -2.42 7.09
CA THR A 21 -19.91 -2.29 6.31
C THR A 21 -20.02 -3.37 5.23
N ALA A 22 -19.54 -4.54 5.52
CA ALA A 22 -19.78 -5.73 4.75
C ALA A 22 -19.11 -5.74 3.37
N GLU A 23 -19.82 -6.23 2.36
CA GLU A 23 -19.26 -6.49 1.05
C GLU A 23 -18.80 -5.26 0.29
N VAL A 24 -19.30 -4.11 0.67
CA VAL A 24 -18.86 -2.85 0.06
C VAL A 24 -17.36 -2.68 0.25
N SER A 25 -16.88 -3.13 1.40
CA SER A 25 -15.48 -3.02 1.75
C SER A 25 -14.54 -3.85 0.87
N ASN A 26 -15.05 -4.88 0.21
CA ASN A 26 -14.20 -5.72 -0.63
C ASN A 26 -13.56 -4.93 -1.77
N LEU A 27 -14.32 -4.05 -2.40
CA LEU A 27 -13.78 -3.19 -3.44
C LEU A 27 -12.90 -2.09 -2.86
N GLU A 28 -13.34 -1.53 -1.75
CA GLU A 28 -12.59 -0.47 -1.08
C GLU A 28 -11.23 -0.97 -0.58
N ALA A 29 -11.16 -2.24 -0.21
CA ALA A 29 -9.88 -2.82 0.23
C ALA A 29 -8.82 -2.74 -0.85
N TYR A 30 -9.24 -2.71 -2.11
CA TYR A 30 -8.34 -2.66 -3.25
C TYR A 30 -8.08 -1.24 -3.75
N GLU A 31 -8.71 -0.25 -3.13
CA GLU A 31 -8.45 1.14 -3.46
C GLU A 31 -7.41 1.71 -2.52
N LEU A 32 -6.22 1.88 -3.02
CA LEU A 32 -5.10 2.31 -2.19
C LEU A 32 -4.81 3.79 -2.41
N ASN A 33 -5.54 4.61 -1.68
CA ASN A 33 -5.34 6.07 -1.72
C ASN A 33 -4.48 6.49 -0.54
N ILE A 34 -3.19 6.55 -0.77
CA ILE A 34 -2.25 6.95 0.26
C ILE A 34 -1.89 8.42 0.07
N ASN A 35 -1.85 9.14 1.19
CA ASN A 35 -1.39 10.52 1.16
C ASN A 35 0.12 10.53 0.92
N MET A 36 0.51 10.96 -0.27
CA MET A 36 1.91 10.95 -0.67
C MET A 36 2.79 11.88 0.19
N ASN A 37 2.22 12.97 0.67
CA ASN A 37 2.98 13.85 1.55
C ASN A 37 3.33 13.15 2.86
N LYS A 38 2.38 12.44 3.43
CA LYS A 38 2.61 11.68 4.66
C LYS A 38 3.59 10.54 4.42
N LEU A 39 3.48 9.86 3.30
CA LEU A 39 4.40 8.78 2.96
C LEU A 39 5.81 9.33 2.76
N SER A 40 5.94 10.46 2.07
CA SER A 40 7.22 11.11 1.86
C SER A 40 7.90 11.45 3.19
N MET A 41 7.13 11.98 4.13
CA MET A 41 7.65 12.31 5.45
C MET A 41 8.03 11.06 6.23
N ALA A 42 7.19 10.04 6.13
CA ALA A 42 7.40 8.78 6.83
C ALA A 42 8.70 8.11 6.42
N LEU A 43 9.00 8.14 5.14
CA LEU A 43 10.19 7.51 4.58
C LEU A 43 11.40 8.45 4.52
N GLY A 44 11.18 9.75 4.70
CA GLY A 44 12.25 10.72 4.55
C GLY A 44 12.73 10.79 3.10
N LEU A 45 11.79 10.85 2.15
CA LEU A 45 12.14 10.85 0.74
C LEU A 45 12.82 12.14 0.31
N PHE A 46 13.81 12.00 -0.56
CA PHE A 46 14.41 13.13 -1.24
C PHE A 46 13.51 13.54 -2.42
N ASP A 47 13.68 14.75 -2.89
CA ASP A 47 12.82 15.28 -3.94
C ASP A 47 12.81 14.41 -5.21
N ASP A 48 13.97 13.88 -5.58
CA ASP A 48 14.07 13.03 -6.75
C ASP A 48 13.42 11.67 -6.54
N GLN A 49 13.28 11.24 -5.30
CA GLN A 49 12.61 9.98 -4.98
C GLN A 49 11.10 10.11 -4.99
N LYS A 50 10.57 11.27 -4.60
CA LYS A 50 9.12 11.46 -4.47
C LYS A 50 8.37 11.11 -5.74
N GLU A 51 8.83 11.63 -6.85
CA GLU A 51 8.17 11.40 -8.13
C GLU A 51 8.20 9.93 -8.51
N ALA A 52 9.36 9.28 -8.34
CA ALA A 52 9.51 7.88 -8.65
C ALA A 52 8.63 7.00 -7.76
N VAL A 53 8.58 7.31 -6.47
CA VAL A 53 7.74 6.57 -5.53
C VAL A 53 6.27 6.74 -5.90
N GLU A 54 5.88 7.94 -6.26
CA GLU A 54 4.50 8.21 -6.65
C GLU A 54 4.10 7.40 -7.88
N GLU A 55 4.98 7.32 -8.86
CA GLU A 55 4.70 6.53 -10.06
C GLU A 55 4.55 5.04 -9.75
N VAL A 56 5.44 4.51 -8.92
CA VAL A 56 5.36 3.11 -8.52
C VAL A 56 4.07 2.88 -7.74
N HIS A 57 3.72 3.80 -6.87
CA HIS A 57 2.49 3.70 -6.09
C HIS A 57 1.26 3.71 -6.99
N HIS A 58 1.22 4.58 -7.98
CA HIS A 58 0.11 4.64 -8.93
C HIS A 58 -0.06 3.31 -9.68
N THR A 59 1.05 2.72 -10.09
CA THR A 59 1.02 1.44 -10.77
C THR A 59 0.49 0.34 -9.84
N PHE A 60 0.98 0.33 -8.62
CA PHE A 60 0.56 -0.65 -7.62
C PHE A 60 -0.94 -0.51 -7.35
N ALA A 61 -1.41 0.71 -7.14
CA ALA A 61 -2.83 0.97 -6.88
C ALA A 61 -3.69 0.52 -8.07
N ALA A 62 -3.23 0.77 -9.28
CA ALA A 62 -3.96 0.35 -10.48
C ALA A 62 -4.01 -1.18 -10.59
N GLU A 63 -2.93 -1.85 -10.27
CA GLU A 63 -2.88 -3.30 -10.30
C GLU A 63 -3.82 -3.93 -9.27
N LEU A 64 -3.87 -3.35 -8.07
CA LEU A 64 -4.80 -3.82 -7.05
C LEU A 64 -6.25 -3.63 -7.48
N LYS A 65 -6.55 -2.47 -8.03
CA LYS A 65 -7.89 -2.16 -8.50
C LYS A 65 -8.32 -3.11 -9.61
N PHE A 66 -7.39 -3.42 -10.50
CA PHE A 66 -7.62 -4.37 -11.57
C PHE A 66 -7.88 -5.77 -11.01
N ALA A 67 -7.10 -6.18 -10.01
CA ALA A 67 -7.27 -7.48 -9.37
C ALA A 67 -8.67 -7.63 -8.76
N ALA A 68 -9.24 -6.54 -8.25
CA ALA A 68 -10.56 -6.57 -7.63
C ALA A 68 -11.67 -7.00 -8.60
N MET A 69 -11.41 -6.89 -9.89
CA MET A 69 -12.39 -7.26 -10.92
C MET A 69 -12.46 -8.75 -11.18
N TYR A 70 -11.53 -9.52 -10.64
CA TYR A 70 -11.42 -10.94 -10.92
C TYR A 70 -11.97 -11.80 -9.81
N GLY A 71 -12.16 -13.10 -10.10
CA GLY A 71 -12.61 -14.05 -9.10
C GLY A 71 -11.55 -14.24 -8.01
N LYS A 72 -11.99 -14.75 -6.87
CA LYS A 72 -11.13 -14.84 -5.69
C LYS A 72 -9.78 -15.51 -5.93
N LYS A 73 -9.77 -16.61 -6.65
CA LYS A 73 -8.54 -17.37 -6.91
C LYS A 73 -7.53 -16.57 -7.71
N ASP A 74 -7.99 -15.98 -8.80
CA ASP A 74 -7.12 -15.17 -9.65
C ASP A 74 -6.74 -13.87 -8.96
N ARG A 75 -7.67 -13.32 -8.19
CA ARG A 75 -7.46 -12.10 -7.45
C ARG A 75 -6.29 -12.22 -6.48
N ASP A 76 -6.26 -13.30 -5.70
CA ASP A 76 -5.18 -13.52 -4.74
C ASP A 76 -3.82 -13.59 -5.43
N ALA A 77 -3.75 -14.30 -6.55
CA ALA A 77 -2.51 -14.40 -7.32
C ALA A 77 -2.10 -13.03 -7.87
N MET A 78 -3.07 -12.25 -8.35
CA MET A 78 -2.81 -10.92 -8.90
C MET A 78 -2.36 -9.95 -7.83
N VAL A 79 -2.95 -10.02 -6.64
CA VAL A 79 -2.54 -9.18 -5.51
C VAL A 79 -1.10 -9.49 -5.12
N LYS A 80 -0.76 -10.77 -5.02
CA LYS A 80 0.61 -11.17 -4.69
C LYS A 80 1.61 -10.65 -5.71
N ARG A 81 1.24 -10.73 -6.98
CA ARG A 81 2.09 -10.23 -8.06
C ARG A 81 2.26 -8.72 -7.97
N ALA A 82 1.17 -8.01 -7.70
CA ALA A 82 1.21 -6.56 -7.56
C ALA A 82 2.14 -6.15 -6.41
N ILE A 83 2.01 -6.81 -5.27
CA ILE A 83 2.87 -6.55 -4.11
C ILE A 83 4.33 -6.84 -4.45
N SER A 84 4.59 -7.95 -5.11
CA SER A 84 5.94 -8.34 -5.50
C SER A 84 6.57 -7.32 -6.45
N ASN A 85 5.80 -6.85 -7.43
CA ASN A 85 6.26 -5.83 -8.36
C ASN A 85 6.54 -4.52 -7.65
N ASP A 86 5.64 -4.13 -6.76
CA ASP A 86 5.79 -2.90 -5.99
C ASP A 86 7.08 -2.93 -5.16
N VAL A 87 7.30 -4.01 -4.42
CA VAL A 87 8.49 -4.17 -3.61
C VAL A 87 9.75 -4.13 -4.47
N LYS A 88 9.70 -4.77 -5.62
CA LYS A 88 10.83 -4.80 -6.54
C LYS A 88 11.20 -3.39 -7.01
N TRP A 89 10.21 -2.64 -7.48
CA TRP A 89 10.49 -1.29 -7.98
C TRP A 89 10.89 -0.33 -6.87
N MET A 90 10.25 -0.43 -5.71
CA MET A 90 10.63 0.40 -4.57
C MET A 90 12.06 0.13 -4.13
N SER A 91 12.52 -1.12 -4.23
CA SER A 91 13.88 -1.46 -3.84
C SER A 91 14.94 -0.77 -4.70
N TYR A 92 14.58 -0.39 -5.92
CA TYR A 92 15.50 0.36 -6.79
C TYR A 92 15.54 1.85 -6.45
N ILE A 93 14.50 2.35 -5.81
CA ILE A 93 14.34 3.78 -5.53
C ILE A 93 14.77 4.11 -4.10
N LEU A 94 14.38 3.27 -3.15
CA LEU A 94 14.56 3.52 -1.73
C LEU A 94 15.91 2.98 -1.24
N ASN A 95 16.50 3.69 -0.27
CA ASN A 95 17.67 3.16 0.40
C ASN A 95 17.24 2.10 1.43
N LYS A 96 18.21 1.50 2.08
CA LYS A 96 17.98 0.39 3.00
C LYS A 96 17.03 0.74 4.15
N TYR A 97 17.21 1.92 4.72
CA TYR A 97 16.38 2.35 5.85
C TYR A 97 14.97 2.68 5.41
N GLN A 98 14.86 3.38 4.30
CA GLN A 98 13.56 3.72 3.73
C GLN A 98 12.80 2.46 3.35
N MET A 99 13.50 1.50 2.77
CA MET A 99 12.88 0.24 2.35
C MET A 99 12.34 -0.55 3.54
N ARG A 100 13.08 -0.57 4.63
CA ARG A 100 12.62 -1.24 5.85
C ARG A 100 11.30 -0.65 6.34
N THR A 101 11.26 0.67 6.44
CA THR A 101 10.06 1.37 6.89
C THR A 101 8.91 1.13 5.92
N TYR A 102 9.19 1.19 4.64
CA TYR A 102 8.18 0.96 3.62
C TYR A 102 7.57 -0.44 3.74
N LEU A 103 8.41 -1.46 3.90
CA LEU A 103 7.93 -2.83 4.03
C LEU A 103 7.05 -3.01 5.27
N GLU A 104 7.40 -2.37 6.37
CA GLU A 104 6.57 -2.42 7.57
C GLU A 104 5.20 -1.80 7.31
N LEU A 105 5.17 -0.64 6.68
CA LEU A 105 3.93 0.05 6.37
C LEU A 105 3.09 -0.75 5.39
N LEU A 106 3.72 -1.30 4.38
CA LEU A 106 3.03 -2.10 3.37
C LEU A 106 2.41 -3.34 4.02
N ASN A 107 3.16 -4.01 4.87
CA ASN A 107 2.70 -5.22 5.54
C ASN A 107 1.49 -4.92 6.43
N VAL A 108 1.56 -3.87 7.23
CA VAL A 108 0.45 -3.47 8.10
C VAL A 108 -0.78 -3.12 7.26
N THR A 109 -0.59 -2.35 6.21
CA THR A 109 -1.70 -1.91 5.37
C THR A 109 -2.38 -3.09 4.69
N THR A 110 -1.61 -3.98 4.09
CA THR A 110 -2.17 -5.10 3.35
C THR A 110 -2.85 -6.10 4.27
N LYS A 111 -2.30 -6.33 5.45
CA LYS A 111 -2.93 -7.21 6.43
C LYS A 111 -4.25 -6.66 6.94
N ASN A 112 -4.25 -5.37 7.28
CA ASN A 112 -5.46 -4.73 7.80
C ASN A 112 -6.57 -4.68 6.78
N ARG A 113 -6.23 -4.65 5.52
CA ARG A 113 -7.21 -4.66 4.44
C ARG A 113 -7.60 -6.07 4.01
N GLY A 114 -6.99 -7.08 4.59
CA GLY A 114 -7.27 -8.45 4.23
C GLY A 114 -6.75 -8.85 2.86
N LEU A 115 -5.81 -8.10 2.31
CA LEU A 115 -5.22 -8.40 0.99
C LEU A 115 -4.24 -9.56 1.07
N ILE A 116 -3.63 -9.75 2.23
CA ILE A 116 -2.76 -10.90 2.50
C ILE A 116 -3.14 -11.49 3.85
N LYS A 117 -2.83 -12.74 4.03
CA LYS A 117 -3.13 -13.46 5.26
C LYS A 117 -1.90 -13.72 6.10
#